data_1cd6241f8fef73a66ee09145969778ce
#
_entry.id   1cd6241f8fef73a66ee09145969778ce
#
_cell.length_a   1.000
_cell.length_b   1.000
_cell.length_c   1.000
_cell.angle_alpha   90.00
_cell.angle_beta   90.00
_cell.angle_gamma   90.00
#
_symmetry.space_group_name_H-M   'P 1'
#
loop_
_entity.id
_entity.type
_entity.pdbx_description
1 polymer ?
#
loop_
_entity_poly.entity_id
_entity_poly.type
_entity_poly.pdbx_seq_one_letter_code
_entity_poly.pdbx_strand_id
1 'polypeptide(L)'
;CGLAFPDEDMLGIDLVIPDITYLKDNASKIRGLVITHGHEDHIGAIPYFEKELNVPIYATKLTMALIENKLKEHGILNNVERHVVTHGDKVKLGIFNVEFIKTNHSIADAAALAITTPAGVIVHTGDFKIDHTPLFGEAIDLARFAELGSKGVLALMADSTNVERQGYTPSEKNVGKRLDNLFAEHLKGRMIIRSEEHTS
;
A
#
# COMPACT_ATOMS: atom_id res chain seq x y z
N CYS A 1 -8.17 -2.78 1.97
CA CYS A 1 -8.69 -4.11 1.56
C CYS A 1 -7.66 -5.22 1.88
N GLY A 2 -7.02 -5.07 3.03
CA GLY A 2 -6.00 -5.97 3.52
C GLY A 2 -6.55 -7.13 4.34
N LEU A 3 -5.67 -8.05 4.70
CA LEU A 3 -5.95 -9.10 5.67
C LEU A 3 -5.15 -8.86 6.95
N ALA A 4 -5.60 -9.48 8.03
CA ALA A 4 -4.82 -9.65 9.24
C ALA A 4 -4.57 -11.15 9.48
N PHE A 5 -3.48 -11.45 10.19
CA PHE A 5 -3.23 -12.81 10.64
C PHE A 5 -3.99 -13.07 11.93
N PRO A 6 -4.53 -14.29 12.10
CA PRO A 6 -5.22 -14.63 13.33
C PRO A 6 -4.26 -14.64 14.51
N ASP A 7 -4.76 -14.22 15.68
CA ASP A 7 -4.06 -14.34 16.95
C ASP A 7 -3.98 -15.81 17.40
N GLU A 8 -3.09 -16.10 18.36
CA GLU A 8 -2.81 -17.46 18.86
C GLU A 8 -4.07 -18.18 19.42
N ASP A 9 -5.06 -17.45 19.86
CA ASP A 9 -6.32 -17.97 20.41
C ASP A 9 -7.35 -18.29 19.32
N MET A 10 -7.13 -17.87 18.08
CA MET A 10 -8.04 -18.10 16.94
C MET A 10 -7.75 -19.44 16.26
N LEU A 11 -7.89 -20.55 17.01
CA LEU A 11 -7.58 -21.88 16.50
C LEU A 11 -8.43 -22.25 15.28
N GLY A 12 -7.78 -22.70 14.19
CA GLY A 12 -8.45 -23.12 12.96
C GLY A 12 -8.90 -21.98 12.04
N ILE A 13 -8.47 -20.75 12.33
CA ILE A 13 -8.64 -19.60 11.46
C ILE A 13 -7.33 -19.37 10.70
N ASP A 14 -7.40 -19.33 9.37
CA ASP A 14 -6.23 -19.08 8.52
C ASP A 14 -6.03 -17.60 8.21
N LEU A 15 -7.12 -16.85 8.05
CA LEU A 15 -7.10 -15.45 7.66
C LEU A 15 -8.23 -14.68 8.35
N VAL A 16 -7.95 -13.41 8.66
CA VAL A 16 -8.95 -12.44 9.14
C VAL A 16 -9.09 -11.35 8.08
N ILE A 17 -10.30 -11.16 7.56
CA ILE A 17 -10.62 -10.15 6.55
C ILE A 17 -11.60 -9.12 7.11
N PRO A 18 -11.61 -7.88 6.60
CA PRO A 18 -12.57 -6.87 7.03
C PRO A 18 -14.03 -7.28 6.75
N ASP A 19 -14.94 -6.90 7.62
CA ASP A 19 -16.37 -6.99 7.32
C ASP A 19 -16.75 -5.95 6.26
N ILE A 20 -17.21 -6.42 5.11
CA ILE A 20 -17.60 -5.60 3.98
C ILE A 20 -19.12 -5.47 3.82
N THR A 21 -19.91 -5.86 4.82
CA THR A 21 -21.39 -5.83 4.75
C THR A 21 -21.91 -4.45 4.37
N TYR A 22 -21.39 -3.39 5.01
CA TYR A 22 -21.76 -2.01 4.67
C TYR A 22 -21.49 -1.67 3.20
N LEU A 23 -20.39 -2.15 2.64
CA LEU A 23 -20.04 -1.90 1.24
C LEU A 23 -20.97 -2.67 0.31
N LYS A 24 -21.35 -3.89 0.64
CA LYS A 24 -22.33 -4.70 -0.12
C LYS A 24 -23.69 -3.99 -0.16
N ASP A 25 -24.16 -3.48 0.96
CA ASP A 25 -25.43 -2.75 1.06
C ASP A 25 -25.40 -1.43 0.27
N ASN A 26 -24.22 -0.88 0.01
CA ASN A 26 -24.01 0.35 -0.74
C ASN A 26 -23.26 0.15 -2.07
N ALA A 27 -23.27 -1.06 -2.65
CA ALA A 27 -22.50 -1.43 -3.83
C ALA A 27 -22.67 -0.46 -5.01
N SER A 28 -23.89 0.04 -5.23
CA SER A 28 -24.20 1.02 -6.30
C SER A 28 -23.45 2.36 -6.17
N LYS A 29 -22.93 2.68 -4.98
CA LYS A 29 -22.17 3.91 -4.73
C LYS A 29 -20.67 3.73 -4.93
N ILE A 30 -20.15 2.50 -4.94
CA ILE A 30 -18.73 2.21 -5.09
C ILE A 30 -18.32 2.45 -6.54
N ARG A 31 -17.19 3.11 -6.75
CA ARG A 31 -16.69 3.47 -8.08
C ARG A 31 -15.38 2.78 -8.45
N GLY A 32 -14.73 2.18 -7.51
CA GLY A 32 -13.47 1.47 -7.69
C GLY A 32 -12.72 1.27 -6.38
N LEU A 33 -11.69 0.47 -6.46
CA LEU A 33 -10.75 0.19 -5.38
C LEU A 33 -9.40 0.82 -5.74
N VAL A 34 -8.88 1.69 -4.88
CA VAL A 34 -7.61 2.37 -5.08
C VAL A 34 -6.62 1.86 -4.05
N ILE A 35 -5.49 1.33 -4.51
CA ILE A 35 -4.49 0.66 -3.66
C ILE A 35 -3.21 1.47 -3.61
N THR A 36 -2.72 1.69 -2.40
CA THR A 36 -1.50 2.46 -2.13
C THR A 36 -0.23 1.67 -2.41
N HIS A 37 -0.18 0.40 -1.98
CA HIS A 37 0.98 -0.49 -2.16
C HIS A 37 0.60 -1.97 -1.97
N GLY A 38 1.56 -2.87 -2.21
CA GLY A 38 1.31 -4.29 -2.36
C GLY A 38 1.57 -5.18 -1.15
N HIS A 39 1.61 -4.67 0.08
CA HIS A 39 1.70 -5.50 1.28
C HIS A 39 0.38 -6.23 1.57
N GLU A 40 0.46 -7.38 2.26
CA GLU A 40 -0.69 -8.26 2.51
C GLU A 40 -1.80 -7.59 3.33
N ASP A 41 -1.45 -6.79 4.30
CA ASP A 41 -2.36 -6.01 5.12
C ASP A 41 -3.08 -4.88 4.34
N HIS A 42 -2.71 -4.68 3.07
CA HIS A 42 -3.37 -3.75 2.15
C HIS A 42 -4.07 -4.44 0.98
N ILE A 43 -3.56 -5.57 0.47
CA ILE A 43 -4.11 -6.25 -0.72
C ILE A 43 -4.65 -7.66 -0.46
N GLY A 44 -4.38 -8.25 0.70
CA GLY A 44 -4.66 -9.68 0.94
C GLY A 44 -6.14 -10.05 0.90
N ALA A 45 -7.05 -9.14 1.24
CA ALA A 45 -8.50 -9.39 1.18
C ALA A 45 -9.12 -9.04 -0.19
N ILE A 46 -8.37 -8.50 -1.15
CA ILE A 46 -8.90 -8.10 -2.47
C ILE A 46 -9.66 -9.24 -3.17
N PRO A 47 -9.17 -10.48 -3.25
CA PRO A 47 -9.93 -11.53 -3.93
C PRO A 47 -11.30 -11.84 -3.30
N TYR A 48 -11.41 -11.70 -1.99
CA TYR A 48 -12.68 -11.87 -1.27
C TYR A 48 -13.63 -10.71 -1.54
N PHE A 49 -13.10 -9.49 -1.52
CA PHE A 49 -13.83 -8.28 -1.84
C PHE A 49 -14.36 -8.31 -3.29
N GLU A 50 -13.52 -8.67 -4.27
CA GLU A 50 -13.87 -8.69 -5.68
C GLU A 50 -14.89 -9.77 -6.05
N LYS A 51 -14.91 -10.89 -5.34
CA LYS A 51 -15.96 -11.92 -5.50
C LYS A 51 -17.35 -11.39 -5.15
N GLU A 52 -17.45 -10.44 -4.26
CA GLU A 52 -18.71 -9.90 -3.75
C GLU A 52 -19.15 -8.60 -4.46
N LEU A 53 -18.20 -7.76 -4.87
CA LEU A 53 -18.49 -6.40 -5.36
C LEU A 53 -18.07 -6.17 -6.81
N ASN A 54 -17.00 -6.81 -7.27
CA ASN A 54 -16.48 -6.75 -8.65
C ASN A 54 -16.41 -5.31 -9.20
N VAL A 55 -15.48 -4.52 -8.64
CA VAL A 55 -15.27 -3.11 -9.01
C VAL A 55 -13.88 -2.91 -9.66
N PRO A 56 -13.68 -1.86 -10.48
CA PRO A 56 -12.37 -1.59 -11.07
C PRO A 56 -11.29 -1.34 -10.00
N ILE A 57 -10.10 -1.94 -10.18
CA ILE A 57 -8.94 -1.75 -9.30
C ILE A 57 -7.94 -0.81 -9.96
N TYR A 58 -7.42 0.14 -9.19
CA TYR A 58 -6.39 1.10 -9.59
C TYR A 58 -5.18 0.97 -8.68
N ALA A 59 -4.03 0.62 -9.24
CA ALA A 59 -2.79 0.44 -8.49
C ALA A 59 -1.57 0.70 -9.38
N THR A 60 -0.43 0.97 -8.75
CA THR A 60 0.85 1.07 -9.43
C THR A 60 1.29 -0.30 -9.99
N LYS A 61 2.27 -0.30 -10.89
CA LYS A 61 2.62 -1.49 -11.68
C LYS A 61 2.99 -2.71 -10.83
N LEU A 62 3.87 -2.54 -9.85
CA LEU A 62 4.28 -3.65 -8.98
C LEU A 62 3.11 -4.13 -8.11
N THR A 63 2.39 -3.19 -7.51
CA THR A 63 1.21 -3.49 -6.69
C THR A 63 0.16 -4.26 -7.50
N MET A 64 -0.10 -3.84 -8.75
CA MET A 64 -1.03 -4.54 -9.63
C MET A 64 -0.57 -5.96 -9.95
N ALA A 65 0.73 -6.17 -10.22
CA ALA A 65 1.27 -7.50 -10.49
C ALA A 65 1.08 -8.46 -9.29
N LEU A 66 1.24 -7.97 -8.07
CA LEU A 66 0.98 -8.75 -6.85
C LEU A 66 -0.51 -9.08 -6.71
N ILE A 67 -1.40 -8.10 -6.96
CA ILE A 67 -2.85 -8.30 -6.96
C ILE A 67 -3.25 -9.34 -8.01
N GLU A 68 -2.69 -9.28 -9.22
CA GLU A 68 -2.99 -10.23 -10.30
C GLU A 68 -2.65 -11.68 -9.92
N ASN A 69 -1.54 -11.89 -9.21
CA ASN A 69 -1.19 -13.21 -8.69
C ASN A 69 -2.27 -13.74 -7.75
N LYS A 70 -2.74 -12.91 -6.81
CA LYS A 70 -3.82 -13.27 -5.88
C LYS A 70 -5.14 -13.55 -6.59
N LEU A 71 -5.52 -12.71 -7.53
CA LEU A 71 -6.74 -12.91 -8.33
C LEU A 71 -6.67 -14.21 -9.16
N LYS A 72 -5.47 -14.56 -9.67
CA LYS A 72 -5.21 -15.80 -10.39
C LYS A 72 -5.34 -17.02 -9.48
N GLU A 73 -4.76 -16.99 -8.29
CA GLU A 73 -4.88 -18.06 -7.28
C GLU A 73 -6.33 -18.33 -6.90
N HIS A 74 -7.15 -17.28 -6.85
CA HIS A 74 -8.59 -17.37 -6.57
C HIS A 74 -9.46 -17.63 -7.81
N GLY A 75 -8.88 -17.75 -9.01
CA GLY A 75 -9.58 -18.07 -10.26
C GLY A 75 -10.46 -16.96 -10.83
N ILE A 76 -10.27 -15.71 -10.41
CA ILE A 76 -11.11 -14.56 -10.81
C ILE A 76 -10.37 -13.48 -11.61
N LEU A 77 -9.14 -13.72 -11.99
CA LEU A 77 -8.30 -12.74 -12.70
C LEU A 77 -8.99 -12.13 -13.92
N ASN A 78 -9.68 -12.94 -14.70
CA ASN A 78 -10.31 -12.48 -15.95
C ASN A 78 -11.65 -11.75 -15.73
N ASN A 79 -12.16 -11.76 -14.50
CA ASN A 79 -13.46 -11.17 -14.18
C ASN A 79 -13.33 -9.76 -13.60
N VAL A 80 -12.11 -9.36 -13.22
CA VAL A 80 -11.84 -8.09 -12.51
C VAL A 80 -11.20 -7.10 -13.48
N GLU A 81 -11.79 -5.90 -13.58
CA GLU A 81 -11.22 -4.78 -14.33
C GLU A 81 -10.04 -4.18 -13.56
N ARG A 82 -8.90 -3.99 -14.25
CA ARG A 82 -7.64 -3.55 -13.63
C ARG A 82 -7.02 -2.41 -14.43
N HIS A 83 -6.60 -1.37 -13.72
CA HIS A 83 -5.97 -0.18 -14.28
C HIS A 83 -4.61 0.05 -13.62
N VAL A 84 -3.55 -0.10 -14.37
CA VAL A 84 -2.20 0.27 -13.92
C VAL A 84 -2.06 1.78 -14.04
N VAL A 85 -1.63 2.40 -12.94
CA VAL A 85 -1.35 3.84 -12.84
C VAL A 85 0.11 4.07 -12.52
N THR A 86 0.56 5.30 -12.75
CA THR A 86 1.89 5.78 -12.37
C THR A 86 1.79 6.95 -11.39
N HIS A 87 2.89 7.25 -10.70
CA HIS A 87 2.93 8.44 -9.85
C HIS A 87 2.70 9.70 -10.68
N GLY A 88 1.84 10.59 -10.20
CA GLY A 88 1.35 11.78 -10.90
C GLY A 88 0.03 11.58 -11.65
N ASP A 89 -0.38 10.34 -11.92
CA ASP A 89 -1.67 10.07 -12.57
C ASP A 89 -2.84 10.47 -11.68
N LYS A 90 -3.92 10.89 -12.36
CA LYS A 90 -5.19 11.28 -11.74
C LYS A 90 -6.32 10.46 -12.31
N VAL A 91 -7.04 9.79 -11.43
CA VAL A 91 -8.18 8.95 -11.78
C VAL A 91 -9.47 9.58 -11.29
N LYS A 92 -10.45 9.71 -12.19
CA LYS A 92 -11.77 10.23 -11.84
C LYS A 92 -12.72 9.09 -11.48
N LEU A 93 -13.16 9.06 -10.24
CA LEU A 93 -14.07 8.06 -9.69
C LEU A 93 -15.36 8.74 -9.19
N GLY A 94 -16.31 8.92 -10.09
CA GLY A 94 -17.53 9.68 -9.79
C GLY A 94 -17.23 11.15 -9.50
N ILE A 95 -17.51 11.59 -8.26
CA ILE A 95 -17.21 12.94 -7.79
C ILE A 95 -15.79 13.11 -7.27
N PHE A 96 -15.04 12.00 -7.10
CA PHE A 96 -13.68 12.01 -6.59
C PHE A 96 -12.68 12.13 -7.74
N ASN A 97 -11.60 12.88 -7.52
CA ASN A 97 -10.43 12.86 -8.37
C ASN A 97 -9.24 12.44 -7.50
N VAL A 98 -8.69 11.26 -7.78
CA VAL A 98 -7.64 10.63 -6.97
C VAL A 98 -6.32 10.73 -7.71
N GLU A 99 -5.35 11.42 -7.12
CA GLU A 99 -3.98 11.55 -7.62
C GLU A 99 -3.06 10.61 -6.83
N PHE A 100 -2.20 9.88 -7.56
CA PHE A 100 -1.20 9.00 -6.98
C PHE A 100 0.11 9.78 -6.81
N ILE A 101 0.53 9.99 -5.57
CA ILE A 101 1.74 10.73 -5.22
C ILE A 101 2.82 9.74 -4.81
N LYS A 102 4.04 9.96 -5.30
CA LYS A 102 5.16 9.09 -4.95
C LYS A 102 5.49 9.17 -3.47
N THR A 103 5.58 8.01 -2.84
CA THR A 103 6.08 7.86 -1.46
C THR A 103 7.19 6.81 -1.39
N ASN A 104 7.90 6.73 -0.27
CA ASN A 104 8.84 5.65 0.03
C ASN A 104 8.26 4.78 1.14
N HIS A 105 8.43 3.49 0.96
CA HIS A 105 8.08 2.47 1.95
C HIS A 105 9.04 1.28 1.83
N SER A 106 8.85 0.21 2.60
CA SER A 106 9.66 -1.01 2.53
C SER A 106 9.42 -1.84 1.28
N ILE A 107 8.38 -1.51 0.50
CA ILE A 107 8.10 -2.08 -0.82
C ILE A 107 8.24 -1.00 -1.90
N ALA A 108 8.74 -1.37 -3.07
CA ALA A 108 8.81 -0.45 -4.20
C ALA A 108 7.42 -0.07 -4.73
N ASP A 109 7.37 1.05 -5.43
CA ASP A 109 6.18 1.51 -6.17
C ASP A 109 4.98 1.91 -5.28
N ALA A 110 5.24 2.17 -3.99
CA ALA A 110 4.23 2.67 -3.07
C ALA A 110 3.77 4.09 -3.44
N ALA A 111 2.49 4.37 -3.22
CA ALA A 111 1.87 5.66 -3.50
C ALA A 111 1.05 6.17 -2.32
N ALA A 112 1.14 7.46 -2.07
CA ALA A 112 0.15 8.20 -1.30
C ALA A 112 -0.95 8.72 -2.24
N LEU A 113 -2.08 9.10 -1.68
CA LEU A 113 -3.25 9.55 -2.45
C LEU A 113 -3.65 10.97 -2.05
N ALA A 114 -3.86 11.84 -3.05
CA ALA A 114 -4.59 13.08 -2.85
C ALA A 114 -5.97 12.94 -3.47
N ILE A 115 -6.99 12.93 -2.63
CA ILE A 115 -8.38 12.70 -3.00
C ILE A 115 -9.11 14.04 -2.99
N THR A 116 -9.31 14.61 -4.17
CA THR A 116 -10.09 15.84 -4.34
C THR A 116 -11.57 15.53 -4.35
N THR A 117 -12.32 16.21 -3.49
CA THR A 117 -13.77 16.10 -3.35
C THR A 117 -14.40 17.47 -3.47
N PRO A 118 -15.73 17.59 -3.64
CA PRO A 118 -16.42 18.87 -3.58
C PRO A 118 -16.26 19.62 -2.25
N ALA A 119 -15.98 18.90 -1.15
CA ALA A 119 -15.77 19.48 0.18
C ALA A 119 -14.33 19.94 0.45
N GLY A 120 -13.38 19.45 -0.32
CA GLY A 120 -11.94 19.74 -0.15
C GLY A 120 -11.05 18.55 -0.50
N VAL A 121 -9.77 18.68 -0.21
CA VAL A 121 -8.74 17.65 -0.49
C VAL A 121 -8.47 16.85 0.76
N ILE A 122 -8.51 15.51 0.63
CA ILE A 122 -8.07 14.57 1.64
C ILE A 122 -6.74 14.00 1.17
N VAL A 123 -5.74 13.95 2.03
CA VAL A 123 -4.46 13.30 1.76
C VAL A 123 -4.38 12.03 2.60
N HIS A 124 -4.17 10.89 1.93
CA HIS A 124 -3.91 9.60 2.56
C HIS A 124 -2.48 9.19 2.22
N THR A 125 -1.61 9.07 3.22
CA THR A 125 -0.18 8.81 2.99
C THR A 125 0.11 7.40 2.46
N GLY A 126 -0.81 6.46 2.65
CA GLY A 126 -0.44 5.06 2.68
C GLY A 126 0.60 4.85 3.79
N ASP A 127 1.27 3.71 3.76
CA ASP A 127 2.43 3.49 4.61
C ASP A 127 3.62 4.21 4.02
N PHE A 128 4.37 4.93 4.84
CA PHE A 128 5.44 5.76 4.33
C PHE A 128 6.61 5.91 5.29
N LYS A 129 7.73 6.28 4.73
CA LYS A 129 8.86 6.85 5.45
C LYS A 129 9.48 7.98 4.64
N ILE A 130 10.14 8.90 5.32
CA ILE A 130 10.92 9.94 4.65
C ILE A 130 12.37 9.42 4.53
N ASP A 131 12.71 8.91 3.35
CA ASP A 131 14.05 8.44 3.01
C ASP A 131 14.63 9.32 1.90
N HIS A 132 15.65 10.10 2.24
CA HIS A 132 16.35 10.99 1.29
C HIS A 132 17.36 10.25 0.41
N THR A 133 17.67 8.99 0.76
CA THR A 133 18.63 8.15 0.03
C THR A 133 18.06 6.74 -0.14
N PRO A 134 16.89 6.58 -0.81
CA PRO A 134 16.27 5.30 -1.00
C PRO A 134 17.19 4.36 -1.80
N LEU A 135 17.04 3.06 -1.61
CA LEU A 135 17.83 2.07 -2.34
C LEU A 135 17.41 1.97 -3.81
N PHE A 136 16.11 2.08 -4.07
CA PHE A 136 15.52 2.03 -5.41
C PHE A 136 14.64 3.25 -5.66
N GLY A 137 14.67 3.74 -6.90
CA GLY A 137 13.84 4.85 -7.34
C GLY A 137 14.26 6.20 -6.77
N GLU A 138 13.33 7.11 -6.73
CA GLU A 138 13.51 8.48 -6.24
C GLU A 138 12.93 8.64 -4.83
N ALA A 139 13.31 9.71 -4.14
CA ALA A 139 12.76 10.07 -2.84
C ALA A 139 11.25 10.38 -2.92
N ILE A 140 10.59 10.36 -1.77
CA ILE A 140 9.20 10.82 -1.62
C ILE A 140 9.02 12.22 -2.20
N ASP A 141 7.91 12.46 -2.90
CA ASP A 141 7.59 13.77 -3.50
C ASP A 141 7.08 14.77 -2.45
N LEU A 142 7.97 15.22 -1.57
CA LEU A 142 7.65 16.24 -0.56
C LEU A 142 7.20 17.57 -1.19
N ALA A 143 7.64 17.88 -2.41
CA ALA A 143 7.24 19.11 -3.10
C ALA A 143 5.74 19.09 -3.39
N ARG A 144 5.21 17.93 -3.82
CA ARG A 144 3.78 17.78 -4.08
C ARG A 144 2.95 17.88 -2.79
N PHE A 145 3.42 17.28 -1.70
CA PHE A 145 2.76 17.42 -0.40
C PHE A 145 2.75 18.87 0.09
N ALA A 146 3.85 19.60 -0.07
CA ALA A 146 3.94 21.01 0.30
C ALA A 146 2.98 21.88 -0.54
N GLU A 147 2.87 21.61 -1.84
CA GLU A 147 1.92 22.29 -2.72
C GLU A 147 0.45 22.06 -2.29
N LEU A 148 0.10 20.83 -1.94
CA LEU A 148 -1.24 20.50 -1.43
C LEU A 148 -1.50 21.20 -0.09
N GLY A 149 -0.54 21.17 0.82
CA GLY A 149 -0.63 21.84 2.12
C GLY A 149 -0.81 23.34 1.99
N SER A 150 -0.11 23.99 1.04
CA SER A 150 -0.24 25.45 0.80
C SER A 150 -1.63 25.86 0.26
N LYS A 151 -2.30 24.94 -0.44
CA LYS A 151 -3.67 25.17 -0.95
C LYS A 151 -4.77 24.85 0.08
N GLY A 152 -4.39 24.19 1.16
CA GLY A 152 -5.31 23.72 2.20
C GLY A 152 -5.73 22.26 2.00
N VAL A 153 -5.60 21.47 3.06
CA VAL A 153 -6.02 20.07 3.14
C VAL A 153 -7.14 19.94 4.15
N LEU A 154 -8.26 19.33 3.74
CA LEU A 154 -9.42 19.12 4.60
C LEU A 154 -9.12 18.08 5.69
N ALA A 155 -8.44 17.00 5.33
CA ALA A 155 -8.05 15.94 6.25
C ALA A 155 -6.74 15.29 5.81
N LEU A 156 -5.89 14.95 6.78
CA LEU A 156 -4.70 14.13 6.59
C LEU A 156 -4.91 12.79 7.30
N MET A 157 -4.87 11.71 6.54
CA MET A 157 -4.87 10.33 7.03
C MET A 157 -3.45 9.80 6.92
N ALA A 158 -2.71 9.84 8.02
CA ALA A 158 -1.30 9.49 8.03
C ALA A 158 -1.06 8.16 8.73
N ASP A 159 -0.15 7.34 8.16
CA ASP A 159 0.42 6.20 8.86
C ASP A 159 1.01 6.64 10.21
N SER A 160 0.69 5.91 11.24
CA SER A 160 1.12 6.16 12.61
C SER A 160 1.72 4.93 13.31
N THR A 161 2.08 3.90 12.58
CA THR A 161 2.59 2.61 13.07
C THR A 161 3.74 2.78 14.09
N ASN A 162 4.66 3.71 13.84
CA ASN A 162 5.80 3.96 14.69
C ASN A 162 5.69 5.26 15.53
N VAL A 163 4.50 5.82 15.71
CA VAL A 163 4.32 7.13 16.37
C VAL A 163 4.81 7.16 17.80
N GLU A 164 4.76 6.05 18.53
CA GLU A 164 5.24 5.93 19.92
C GLU A 164 6.73 5.59 20.03
N ARG A 165 7.40 5.23 18.93
CA ARG A 165 8.83 4.89 18.92
C ARG A 165 9.67 6.16 18.83
N GLN A 166 10.58 6.32 19.78
CA GLN A 166 11.53 7.44 19.76
C GLN A 166 12.62 7.23 18.68
N GLY A 167 13.06 8.32 18.04
CA GLY A 167 14.15 8.32 17.07
C GLY A 167 13.66 8.43 15.62
N TYR A 168 14.52 8.02 14.71
CA TYR A 168 14.29 8.10 13.28
C TYR A 168 14.49 6.75 12.60
N THR A 169 13.67 6.42 11.62
CA THR A 169 13.88 5.26 10.77
C THR A 169 15.11 5.49 9.87
N PRO A 170 16.12 4.60 9.91
CA PRO A 170 17.29 4.74 9.05
C PRO A 170 16.93 4.54 7.57
N SER A 171 17.77 5.11 6.68
CA SER A 171 17.63 4.86 5.24
C SER A 171 17.85 3.38 4.90
N GLU A 172 17.13 2.88 3.90
CA GLU A 172 17.31 1.54 3.32
C GLU A 172 18.76 1.29 2.87
N LYS A 173 19.46 2.33 2.44
CA LYS A 173 20.88 2.24 2.07
C LYS A 173 21.77 1.76 3.23
N ASN A 174 21.39 2.04 4.47
CA ASN A 174 22.12 1.55 5.64
C ASN A 174 21.89 0.06 5.88
N VAL A 175 20.70 -0.44 5.57
CA VAL A 175 20.38 -1.88 5.63
C VAL A 175 21.23 -2.64 4.62
N GLY A 176 21.31 -2.16 3.37
CA GLY A 176 22.16 -2.74 2.33
C GLY A 176 23.63 -2.87 2.78
N LYS A 177 24.21 -1.78 3.32
CA LYS A 177 25.59 -1.83 3.83
C LYS A 177 25.79 -2.86 4.95
N ARG A 178 24.82 -3.03 5.84
CA ARG A 178 24.88 -4.06 6.90
C ARG A 178 24.84 -5.45 6.34
N LEU A 179 23.99 -5.70 5.34
CA LEU A 179 23.94 -6.98 4.64
C LEU A 179 25.26 -7.27 3.93
N ASP A 180 25.86 -6.30 3.22
CA ASP A 180 27.17 -6.45 2.58
C ASP A 180 28.24 -6.88 3.58
N ASN A 181 28.29 -6.25 4.75
CA ASN A 181 29.22 -6.59 5.81
C ASN A 181 28.99 -8.02 6.33
N LEU A 182 27.73 -8.39 6.60
CA LEU A 182 27.37 -9.74 7.06
C LEU A 182 27.78 -10.82 6.04
N PHE A 183 27.57 -10.56 4.75
CA PHE A 183 28.00 -11.47 3.70
C PHE A 183 29.53 -11.56 3.62
N ALA A 184 30.24 -10.45 3.76
CA ALA A 184 31.70 -10.43 3.73
C ALA A 184 32.33 -11.17 4.94
N GLU A 185 31.72 -11.09 6.12
CA GLU A 185 32.20 -11.75 7.34
C GLU A 185 31.90 -13.26 7.35
N HIS A 186 30.88 -13.73 6.63
CA HIS A 186 30.39 -15.11 6.67
C HIS A 186 30.53 -15.81 5.31
N LEU A 187 31.76 -15.88 4.79
CA LEU A 187 32.07 -16.49 3.49
C LEU A 187 31.94 -18.02 3.44
N LYS A 188 31.78 -18.70 4.58
CA LYS A 188 31.67 -20.15 4.65
C LYS A 188 30.37 -20.58 5.29
N GLY A 189 29.73 -21.59 4.72
CA GLY A 189 28.52 -22.18 5.23
C GLY A 189 27.27 -21.70 4.49
N ARG A 190 26.10 -21.90 5.11
CA ARG A 190 24.80 -21.50 4.58
C ARG A 190 24.28 -20.33 5.40
N MET A 191 23.89 -19.27 4.71
CA MET A 191 23.20 -18.12 5.31
C MET A 191 21.71 -18.22 4.98
N ILE A 192 20.86 -18.10 6.00
CA ILE A 192 19.41 -18.04 5.86
C ILE A 192 18.97 -16.62 6.22
N ILE A 193 18.35 -15.93 5.28
CA ILE A 193 17.77 -14.62 5.49
C ILE A 193 16.24 -14.81 5.48
N ARG A 194 15.60 -14.41 6.56
CA ARG A 194 14.14 -14.35 6.67
C ARG A 194 13.72 -12.90 6.70
N SER A 195 12.74 -12.54 5.87
CA SER A 195 12.04 -11.28 5.96
C SER A 195 10.56 -11.54 6.26
N GLU A 196 9.94 -10.63 6.97
CA GLU A 196 8.51 -10.63 7.23
C GLU A 196 7.90 -9.42 6.53
N GLU A 197 6.81 -9.62 5.81
CA GLU A 197 6.07 -8.53 5.14
C GLU A 197 5.30 -7.68 6.15
N HIS A 198 5.07 -8.23 7.33
CA HIS A 198 4.31 -7.58 8.36
C HIS A 198 5.25 -6.92 9.34
N THR A 199 5.20 -5.63 9.36
CA THR A 199 5.66 -4.86 10.50
C THR A 199 4.49 -4.69 11.44
N SER A 200 4.43 -5.54 12.44
CA SER A 200 3.61 -5.26 13.61
C SER A 200 4.01 -3.94 14.24
#